data_a5978eef0f28e2c29ba6cfc0082aa824
#
_entry.id   a5978eef0f28e2c29ba6cfc0082aa824
#
_cell.length_a   1.000
_cell.length_b   1.000
_cell.length_c   1.000
_cell.angle_alpha   90.00
_cell.angle_beta   90.00
_cell.angle_gamma   90.00
#
_symmetry.space_group_name_H-M   'P 1'
#
loop_
_entity.id
_entity.type
_entity.pdbx_description
1 polymer ?
#
loop_
_entity_poly.entity_id
_entity_poly.type
_entity_poly.pdbx_seq_one_letter_code
_entity_poly.pdbx_strand_id
1 'polypeptide(L)'
;DRALEPLVRFHSAIPDAFYVYTMVDRQGETFFVLDTSASPALTTHHKLRASAYMERFRLRAEYTSDWLLQLSSGQTWVTPTFQLDDYGYFLTGHAPIRDGQGRYSGFVGVDFDLGYYLAQEKRFRNIGIGSLAAVALVALLIGFLVARYHFDLQHQMRRHYDSSIRDELTGLLNRRGALDAVSRMLTDPHSAHAALLVDIDGLKSINDTRGHAAGDAAITRLAATIRATVR
;
A
#
# COMPACT_ATOMS: atom_id res chain seq x y z
N ASP A 1 -9.91 50.00 7.03
CA ASP A 1 -9.06 49.17 6.14
C ASP A 1 -7.62 49.06 6.60
N ARG A 2 -6.93 50.16 7.04
CA ARG A 2 -5.53 50.10 7.51
C ARG A 2 -5.31 49.20 8.74
N ALA A 3 -6.28 49.17 9.66
CA ALA A 3 -6.17 48.35 10.88
C ALA A 3 -6.32 46.84 10.62
N LEU A 4 -7.03 46.46 9.57
CA LEU A 4 -7.29 45.07 9.19
C LEU A 4 -6.11 44.46 8.40
N GLU A 5 -5.31 45.28 7.70
CA GLU A 5 -4.25 44.81 6.80
C GLU A 5 -3.22 43.90 7.46
N PRO A 6 -2.66 44.17 8.66
CA PRO A 6 -1.74 43.26 9.32
C PRO A 6 -2.37 41.89 9.64
N LEU A 7 -3.64 41.89 10.02
CA LEU A 7 -4.38 40.67 10.35
C LEU A 7 -4.65 39.83 9.09
N VAL A 8 -4.99 40.47 7.98
CA VAL A 8 -5.17 39.83 6.66
C VAL A 8 -3.87 39.21 6.17
N ARG A 9 -2.74 39.89 6.30
CA ARG A 9 -1.42 39.32 5.98
C ARG A 9 -1.10 38.08 6.82
N PHE A 10 -1.40 38.16 8.12
CA PHE A 10 -1.20 37.03 9.04
C PHE A 10 -2.09 35.85 8.62
N HIS A 11 -3.38 36.08 8.36
CA HIS A 11 -4.31 35.06 7.89
C HIS A 11 -3.82 34.40 6.58
N SER A 12 -3.37 35.19 5.61
CA SER A 12 -2.88 34.70 4.33
C SER A 12 -1.59 33.85 4.45
N ALA A 13 -0.83 34.01 5.54
CA ALA A 13 0.35 33.21 5.83
C ALA A 13 0.01 31.84 6.46
N ILE A 14 -1.24 31.62 6.87
CA ILE A 14 -1.73 30.37 7.47
C ILE A 14 -2.84 29.80 6.56
N PRO A 15 -2.52 29.00 5.54
CA PRO A 15 -3.48 28.55 4.51
C PRO A 15 -4.68 27.80 5.08
N ASP A 16 -4.51 27.18 6.26
CA ASP A 16 -5.48 26.29 6.88
C ASP A 16 -6.37 27.03 7.91
N ALA A 17 -6.06 28.32 8.20
CA ALA A 17 -6.92 29.12 9.06
C ALA A 17 -8.24 29.46 8.34
N PHE A 18 -9.34 29.24 9.04
CA PHE A 18 -10.67 29.53 8.51
C PHE A 18 -11.11 30.95 8.85
N TYR A 19 -10.99 31.33 10.14
CA TYR A 19 -11.17 32.69 10.63
C TYR A 19 -9.93 33.17 11.37
N VAL A 20 -9.63 34.46 11.25
CA VAL A 20 -8.69 35.16 12.12
C VAL A 20 -9.32 36.48 12.52
N TYR A 21 -9.43 36.69 13.81
CA TYR A 21 -10.15 37.82 14.36
C TYR A 21 -9.48 38.34 15.63
N THR A 22 -9.85 39.54 16.04
CA THR A 22 -9.49 40.09 17.34
C THR A 22 -10.72 40.42 18.14
N MET A 23 -10.65 40.22 19.46
CA MET A 23 -11.73 40.51 20.40
C MET A 23 -11.22 41.30 21.58
N VAL A 24 -12.18 42.01 22.23
CA VAL A 24 -11.96 42.68 23.51
C VAL A 24 -12.96 42.17 24.53
N ASP A 25 -12.55 42.13 25.79
CA ASP A 25 -13.41 41.84 26.92
C ASP A 25 -13.85 43.17 27.57
N ARG A 26 -15.16 43.33 27.75
CA ARG A 26 -15.75 44.46 28.45
C ARG A 26 -16.81 43.98 29.41
N GLN A 27 -16.56 44.15 30.70
CA GLN A 27 -17.49 43.79 31.77
C GLN A 27 -17.93 42.32 31.75
N GLY A 28 -17.02 41.39 31.36
CA GLY A 28 -17.31 39.97 31.29
C GLY A 28 -18.02 39.55 29.99
N GLU A 29 -18.18 40.45 29.05
CA GLU A 29 -18.68 40.16 27.70
C GLU A 29 -17.62 40.41 26.65
N THR A 30 -17.56 39.51 25.66
CA THR A 30 -16.54 39.53 24.60
C THR A 30 -17.14 40.09 23.30
N PHE A 31 -16.39 41.00 22.67
CA PHE A 31 -16.85 41.71 21.46
C PHE A 31 -15.79 41.59 20.35
N PHE A 32 -16.25 41.40 19.11
CA PHE A 32 -15.37 41.44 17.92
C PHE A 32 -14.87 42.84 17.65
N VAL A 33 -13.59 42.99 17.34
CA VAL A 33 -12.98 44.26 16.95
C VAL A 33 -12.60 44.27 15.48
N LEU A 34 -11.83 43.27 15.06
CA LEU A 34 -11.44 43.06 13.68
C LEU A 34 -11.74 41.60 13.30
N ASP A 35 -12.18 41.40 12.08
CA ASP A 35 -12.46 40.08 11.51
C ASP A 35 -12.00 40.07 10.06
N THR A 36 -11.11 39.13 9.74
CA THR A 36 -10.53 39.02 8.40
C THR A 36 -11.51 38.55 7.34
N SER A 37 -12.63 37.94 7.74
CA SER A 37 -13.69 37.53 6.84
C SER A 37 -14.41 38.73 6.18
N ALA A 38 -14.28 39.92 6.75
CA ALA A 38 -14.74 41.16 6.13
C ALA A 38 -13.85 41.61 4.95
N SER A 39 -12.66 41.01 4.76
CA SER A 39 -11.75 41.39 3.69
C SER A 39 -12.13 40.74 2.35
N PRO A 40 -12.31 41.48 1.27
CA PRO A 40 -12.59 40.92 -0.06
C PRO A 40 -11.47 39.98 -0.56
N ALA A 41 -10.25 40.14 -0.09
CA ALA A 41 -9.11 39.34 -0.48
C ALA A 41 -9.21 37.87 0.00
N LEU A 42 -10.00 37.60 1.06
CA LEU A 42 -10.14 36.27 1.70
C LEU A 42 -11.49 35.61 1.42
N THR A 43 -12.48 36.34 0.92
CA THR A 43 -13.84 35.84 0.66
C THR A 43 -13.94 34.92 -0.57
N THR A 44 -12.86 34.72 -1.32
CA THR A 44 -12.86 33.97 -2.59
C THR A 44 -12.99 32.45 -2.41
N HIS A 45 -12.73 31.91 -1.23
CA HIS A 45 -12.66 30.47 -1.04
C HIS A 45 -13.77 29.84 -0.16
N HIS A 46 -14.46 30.65 0.69
CA HIS A 46 -15.50 30.15 1.59
C HIS A 46 -16.61 31.21 1.74
N LYS A 47 -17.86 30.77 1.90
CA LYS A 47 -18.96 31.64 2.29
C LYS A 47 -18.80 32.00 3.77
N LEU A 48 -17.88 32.89 4.08
CA LEU A 48 -17.59 33.33 5.43
C LEU A 48 -18.69 34.31 5.89
N ARG A 49 -19.23 34.09 7.10
CA ARG A 49 -20.02 35.08 7.79
C ARG A 49 -19.04 36.03 8.47
N ALA A 50 -19.05 37.31 8.08
CA ALA A 50 -18.28 38.32 8.75
C ALA A 50 -18.98 38.78 10.02
N SER A 51 -18.23 38.93 11.12
CA SER A 51 -18.74 39.59 12.33
C SER A 51 -18.71 41.11 12.17
N ALA A 52 -19.70 41.79 12.76
CA ALA A 52 -19.73 43.24 12.78
C ALA A 52 -18.78 43.79 13.88
N TYR A 53 -18.28 45.01 13.65
CA TYR A 53 -17.54 45.72 14.70
C TYR A 53 -18.38 45.87 15.97
N MET A 54 -17.84 45.47 17.12
CA MET A 54 -18.51 45.40 18.42
C MET A 54 -19.72 44.45 18.44
N GLU A 55 -19.80 43.50 17.52
CA GLU A 55 -20.74 42.39 17.65
C GLU A 55 -20.36 41.54 18.86
N ARG A 56 -21.34 41.23 19.70
CA ARG A 56 -21.15 40.45 20.92
C ARG A 56 -20.94 38.97 20.53
N PHE A 57 -19.85 38.37 20.96
CA PHE A 57 -19.65 36.96 20.87
C PHE A 57 -20.39 36.22 21.98
N ARG A 58 -21.26 35.27 21.61
CA ARG A 58 -22.03 34.45 22.54
C ARG A 58 -21.38 33.12 22.71
N LEU A 59 -20.61 32.96 23.80
CA LEU A 59 -20.12 31.66 24.20
C LEU A 59 -21.30 30.80 24.69
N ARG A 60 -21.41 29.55 24.26
CA ARG A 60 -22.39 28.62 24.83
C ARG A 60 -22.03 28.32 26.28
N ALA A 61 -23.02 28.19 27.15
CA ALA A 61 -22.86 28.06 28.60
C ALA A 61 -22.09 26.79 29.04
N GLU A 62 -21.93 25.83 28.14
CA GLU A 62 -21.15 24.57 28.34
C GLU A 62 -19.64 24.78 28.28
N TYR A 63 -19.17 25.92 27.79
CA TYR A 63 -17.76 26.24 27.73
C TYR A 63 -17.37 27.10 28.92
N THR A 64 -16.47 26.56 29.77
CA THR A 64 -16.05 27.26 30.99
C THR A 64 -15.29 28.54 30.66
N SER A 65 -15.50 29.56 31.48
CA SER A 65 -14.87 30.90 31.34
C SER A 65 -13.36 30.93 31.71
N ASP A 66 -12.76 29.80 32.02
CA ASP A 66 -11.37 29.70 32.48
C ASP A 66 -10.33 30.15 31.44
N TRP A 67 -10.67 30.06 30.16
CA TRP A 67 -9.82 30.53 29.07
C TRP A 67 -9.58 32.06 29.08
N LEU A 68 -10.59 32.87 29.47
CA LEU A 68 -10.41 34.32 29.63
C LEU A 68 -9.44 34.65 30.77
N LEU A 69 -9.47 33.90 31.86
CA LEU A 69 -8.53 34.06 32.95
C LEU A 69 -7.09 33.73 32.51
N GLN A 70 -6.90 32.69 31.72
CA GLN A 70 -5.59 32.34 31.15
C GLN A 70 -5.08 33.43 30.20
N LEU A 71 -5.90 33.92 29.30
CA LEU A 71 -5.53 35.00 28.38
C LEU A 71 -5.19 36.30 29.12
N SER A 72 -5.99 36.67 30.12
CA SER A 72 -5.70 37.86 30.93
C SER A 72 -4.40 37.75 31.75
N SER A 73 -4.02 36.54 32.15
CA SER A 73 -2.72 36.26 32.76
C SER A 73 -1.55 36.30 31.75
N GLY A 74 -1.85 36.35 30.46
CA GLY A 74 -0.86 36.43 29.39
C GLY A 74 -0.47 35.08 28.76
N GLN A 75 -1.20 34.03 29.09
CA GLN A 75 -1.02 32.73 28.47
C GLN A 75 -1.85 32.56 27.21
N THR A 76 -1.35 31.78 26.24
CA THR A 76 -2.14 31.34 25.09
C THR A 76 -3.05 30.20 25.50
N TRP A 77 -4.19 30.09 24.81
CA TRP A 77 -5.13 29.01 25.07
C TRP A 77 -5.61 28.38 23.75
N VAL A 78 -5.75 27.08 23.74
CA VAL A 78 -6.31 26.32 22.60
C VAL A 78 -7.50 25.52 23.10
N THR A 79 -8.59 25.51 22.35
CA THR A 79 -9.75 24.69 22.70
C THR A 79 -9.36 23.23 22.76
N PRO A 80 -9.69 22.48 23.82
CA PRO A 80 -9.29 21.08 23.96
C PRO A 80 -9.98 20.16 22.92
N THR A 81 -11.11 20.60 22.39
CA THR A 81 -11.90 19.89 21.38
C THR A 81 -12.51 20.90 20.41
N PHE A 82 -12.98 20.41 19.26
CA PHE A 82 -13.79 21.23 18.35
C PHE A 82 -15.04 21.73 19.06
N GLN A 83 -15.34 23.00 18.89
CA GLN A 83 -16.46 23.69 19.50
C GLN A 83 -17.40 24.22 18.43
N LEU A 84 -18.72 24.11 18.69
CA LEU A 84 -19.77 24.66 17.83
C LEU A 84 -20.22 26.04 18.35
N ASP A 85 -20.10 27.04 17.52
CA ASP A 85 -20.63 28.38 17.77
C ASP A 85 -21.57 28.83 16.67
N ASP A 86 -21.89 30.13 16.63
CA ASP A 86 -22.77 30.71 15.63
C ASP A 86 -22.12 30.82 14.24
N TYR A 87 -20.82 30.63 14.13
CA TYR A 87 -20.02 30.72 12.91
C TYR A 87 -19.64 29.35 12.31
N GLY A 88 -19.63 28.31 13.12
CA GLY A 88 -19.28 26.97 12.64
C GLY A 88 -18.81 26.02 13.73
N TYR A 89 -18.04 25.01 13.32
CA TYR A 89 -17.50 23.98 14.21
C TYR A 89 -15.97 23.98 14.11
N PHE A 90 -15.33 24.62 15.09
CA PHE A 90 -13.92 24.99 15.03
C PHE A 90 -13.09 24.43 16.18
N LEU A 91 -11.82 24.23 15.88
CA LEU A 91 -10.74 24.19 16.86
C LEU A 91 -10.09 25.57 16.87
N THR A 92 -10.05 26.24 18.02
CA THR A 92 -9.62 27.62 18.10
C THR A 92 -8.40 27.80 18.98
N GLY A 93 -7.41 28.52 18.46
CA GLY A 93 -6.27 29.02 19.23
C GLY A 93 -6.46 30.51 19.57
N HIS A 94 -6.20 30.89 20.82
CA HIS A 94 -6.27 32.26 21.29
C HIS A 94 -4.93 32.73 21.83
N ALA A 95 -4.55 33.98 21.52
CA ALA A 95 -3.36 34.60 22.08
C ALA A 95 -3.70 36.02 22.59
N PRO A 96 -3.17 36.43 23.77
CA PRO A 96 -3.47 37.74 24.34
C PRO A 96 -2.78 38.86 23.58
N ILE A 97 -3.53 39.97 23.41
CA ILE A 97 -3.00 41.24 22.92
C ILE A 97 -2.75 42.15 24.11
N ARG A 98 -1.58 42.84 24.11
CA ARG A 98 -1.20 43.77 25.16
C ARG A 98 -1.07 45.18 24.61
N ASP A 99 -1.42 46.18 25.40
CA ASP A 99 -1.23 47.59 25.07
C ASP A 99 0.25 48.00 25.18
N GLY A 100 0.58 49.23 24.80
CA GLY A 100 1.92 49.79 24.90
C GLY A 100 2.50 49.89 26.33
N GLN A 101 1.70 49.58 27.35
CA GLN A 101 2.09 49.52 28.74
C GLN A 101 2.17 48.06 29.28
N GLY A 102 2.03 47.07 28.38
CA GLY A 102 2.08 45.64 28.68
C GLY A 102 0.81 45.09 29.35
N ARG A 103 -0.25 45.86 29.47
CA ARG A 103 -1.53 45.42 30.08
C ARG A 103 -2.36 44.66 29.02
N TYR A 104 -3.10 43.65 29.51
CA TYR A 104 -4.05 42.92 28.66
C TYR A 104 -5.10 43.88 28.07
N SER A 105 -5.28 43.82 26.75
CA SER A 105 -6.18 44.71 26.01
C SER A 105 -7.21 43.95 25.17
N GLY A 106 -7.01 42.64 25.00
CA GLY A 106 -7.86 41.78 24.20
C GLY A 106 -7.09 40.55 23.75
N PHE A 107 -7.60 39.85 22.76
CA PHE A 107 -6.94 38.66 22.22
C PHE A 107 -7.17 38.52 20.70
N VAL A 108 -6.30 37.79 20.04
CA VAL A 108 -6.47 37.28 18.68
C VAL A 108 -6.96 35.84 18.75
N GLY A 109 -7.94 35.48 17.95
CA GLY A 109 -8.43 34.12 17.74
C GLY A 109 -8.10 33.65 16.33
N VAL A 110 -7.75 32.37 16.20
CA VAL A 110 -7.54 31.67 14.93
C VAL A 110 -8.36 30.39 14.96
N ASP A 111 -9.28 30.25 14.04
CA ASP A 111 -10.18 29.10 13.93
C ASP A 111 -9.75 28.19 12.80
N PHE A 112 -9.78 26.89 13.07
CA PHE A 112 -9.54 25.82 12.11
C PHE A 112 -10.80 24.98 11.96
N ASP A 113 -11.34 24.90 10.74
CA ASP A 113 -12.58 24.18 10.45
C ASP A 113 -12.42 22.67 10.53
N LEU A 114 -13.37 22.01 11.21
CA LEU A 114 -13.40 20.54 11.30
C LEU A 114 -13.52 19.87 9.92
N GLY A 115 -14.30 20.46 9.01
CA GLY A 115 -14.51 19.91 7.67
C GLY A 115 -13.20 19.78 6.89
N TYR A 116 -12.31 20.75 7.02
CA TYR A 116 -10.99 20.73 6.44
C TYR A 116 -10.14 19.55 6.98
N TYR A 117 -10.12 19.37 8.29
CA TYR A 117 -9.37 18.26 8.93
C TYR A 117 -9.90 16.89 8.51
N LEU A 118 -11.23 16.72 8.49
CA LEU A 118 -11.85 15.46 8.06
C LEU A 118 -11.58 15.16 6.58
N ALA A 119 -11.56 16.20 5.73
CA ALA A 119 -11.20 16.04 4.31
C ALA A 119 -9.73 15.63 4.13
N GLN A 120 -8.81 16.21 4.90
CA GLN A 120 -7.39 15.85 4.93
C GLN A 120 -7.20 14.41 5.40
N GLU A 121 -7.80 14.01 6.52
CA GLU A 121 -7.74 12.65 7.04
C GLU A 121 -8.22 11.62 6.01
N LYS A 122 -9.37 11.89 5.37
CA LYS A 122 -9.91 11.04 4.30
C LYS A 122 -8.95 10.93 3.11
N ARG A 123 -8.31 12.01 2.72
CA ARG A 123 -7.33 12.05 1.65
C ARG A 123 -6.09 11.20 1.98
N PHE A 124 -5.52 11.37 3.18
CA PHE A 124 -4.36 10.57 3.63
C PHE A 124 -4.70 9.09 3.73
N ARG A 125 -5.85 8.74 4.28
CA ARG A 125 -6.33 7.36 4.35
C ARG A 125 -6.47 6.74 2.95
N ASN A 126 -7.04 7.45 2.00
CA ASN A 126 -7.21 6.95 0.62
C ASN A 126 -5.86 6.75 -0.09
N ILE A 127 -4.89 7.67 0.11
CA ILE A 127 -3.53 7.53 -0.39
C ILE A 127 -2.85 6.30 0.24
N GLY A 128 -3.00 6.12 1.56
CA GLY A 128 -2.45 4.96 2.28
C GLY A 128 -3.02 3.64 1.77
N ILE A 129 -4.34 3.54 1.60
CA ILE A 129 -5.00 2.35 1.05
C ILE A 129 -4.54 2.09 -0.39
N GLY A 130 -4.47 3.13 -1.22
CA GLY A 130 -4.01 3.01 -2.61
C GLY A 130 -2.57 2.53 -2.73
N SER A 131 -1.67 3.02 -1.89
CA SER A 131 -0.26 2.60 -1.86
C SER A 131 -0.11 1.14 -1.41
N LEU A 132 -0.85 0.71 -0.38
CA LEU A 132 -0.88 -0.69 0.06
C LEU A 132 -1.39 -1.63 -1.03
N ALA A 133 -2.47 -1.25 -1.73
CA ALA A 133 -3.00 -2.02 -2.84
C ALA A 133 -1.99 -2.15 -4.01
N ALA A 134 -1.27 -1.08 -4.33
CA ALA A 134 -0.22 -1.10 -5.36
C ALA A 134 0.94 -2.03 -4.97
N VAL A 135 1.41 -1.98 -3.73
CA VAL A 135 2.46 -2.87 -3.22
C VAL A 135 2.02 -4.33 -3.27
N ALA A 136 0.77 -4.62 -2.85
CA ALA A 136 0.21 -5.98 -2.90
C ALA A 136 0.13 -6.51 -4.35
N LEU A 137 -0.28 -5.67 -5.29
CA LEU A 137 -0.36 -6.04 -6.70
C LEU A 137 1.02 -6.36 -7.29
N VAL A 138 2.04 -5.55 -6.98
CA VAL A 138 3.43 -5.82 -7.39
C VAL A 138 3.95 -7.12 -6.77
N ALA A 139 3.69 -7.36 -5.49
CA ALA A 139 4.09 -8.60 -4.82
C ALA A 139 3.43 -9.84 -5.46
N LEU A 140 2.13 -9.77 -5.79
CA LEU A 140 1.42 -10.84 -6.49
C LEU A 140 1.99 -11.09 -7.89
N LEU A 141 2.31 -10.04 -8.63
CA LEU A 141 2.93 -10.16 -9.96
C LEU A 141 4.30 -10.85 -9.88
N ILE A 142 5.14 -10.42 -8.95
CA ILE A 142 6.46 -11.06 -8.73
C ILE A 142 6.28 -12.53 -8.34
N GLY A 143 5.38 -12.83 -7.40
CA GLY A 143 5.07 -14.19 -6.99
C GLY A 143 4.61 -15.07 -8.16
N PHE A 144 3.73 -14.56 -9.00
CA PHE A 144 3.27 -15.24 -10.21
C PHE A 144 4.42 -15.52 -11.20
N LEU A 145 5.28 -14.53 -11.46
CA LEU A 145 6.42 -14.68 -12.37
C LEU A 145 7.43 -15.73 -11.86
N VAL A 146 7.71 -15.69 -10.56
CA VAL A 146 8.60 -16.68 -9.92
C VAL A 146 8.01 -18.08 -10.00
N ALA A 147 6.72 -18.25 -9.68
CA ALA A 147 6.05 -19.54 -9.76
C ALA A 147 6.06 -20.11 -11.19
N ARG A 148 5.77 -19.26 -12.18
CA ARG A 148 5.83 -19.64 -13.60
C ARG A 148 7.24 -20.06 -14.02
N TYR A 149 8.26 -19.29 -13.64
CA TYR A 149 9.66 -19.61 -13.93
C TYR A 149 10.07 -20.98 -13.33
N HIS A 150 9.72 -21.24 -12.07
CA HIS A 150 9.98 -22.53 -11.44
C HIS A 150 9.25 -23.69 -12.12
N PHE A 151 8.01 -23.49 -12.53
CA PHE A 151 7.26 -24.51 -13.26
C PHE A 151 7.93 -24.85 -14.60
N ASP A 152 8.31 -23.84 -15.39
CA ASP A 152 8.97 -24.02 -16.68
C ASP A 152 10.35 -24.72 -16.50
N LEU A 153 11.10 -24.33 -15.49
CA LEU A 153 12.40 -24.95 -15.17
C LEU A 153 12.26 -26.44 -14.81
N GLN A 154 11.28 -26.79 -13.98
CA GLN A 154 11.01 -28.18 -13.62
C GLN A 154 10.60 -29.01 -14.84
N HIS A 155 9.80 -28.46 -15.74
CA HIS A 155 9.41 -29.14 -16.97
C HIS A 155 10.59 -29.38 -17.91
N GLN A 156 11.50 -28.40 -18.05
CA GLN A 156 12.73 -28.57 -18.82
C GLN A 156 13.66 -29.63 -18.23
N MET A 157 13.85 -29.60 -16.90
CA MET A 157 14.68 -30.61 -16.23
C MET A 157 14.13 -32.02 -16.39
N ARG A 158 12.80 -32.21 -16.28
CA ARG A 158 12.16 -33.52 -16.52
C ARG A 158 12.38 -34.01 -17.95
N ARG A 159 12.18 -33.15 -18.96
CA ARG A 159 12.40 -33.50 -20.36
C ARG A 159 13.86 -33.91 -20.63
N HIS A 160 14.81 -33.14 -20.10
CA HIS A 160 16.25 -33.48 -20.22
C HIS A 160 16.59 -34.78 -19.49
N TYR A 161 15.99 -35.01 -18.33
CA TYR A 161 16.20 -36.30 -17.62
C TYR A 161 15.63 -37.45 -18.42
N ASP A 162 14.38 -37.36 -18.90
CA ASP A 162 13.76 -38.44 -19.68
C ASP A 162 14.51 -38.74 -20.97
N SER A 163 15.03 -37.74 -21.68
CA SER A 163 15.89 -37.98 -22.87
C SER A 163 17.26 -38.55 -22.49
N SER A 164 17.80 -38.21 -21.34
CA SER A 164 19.10 -38.70 -20.86
C SER A 164 19.07 -40.14 -20.39
N ILE A 165 17.92 -40.73 -20.04
CA ILE A 165 17.79 -42.11 -19.53
C ILE A 165 17.14 -43.07 -20.53
N ARG A 166 16.77 -42.61 -21.73
CA ARG A 166 16.21 -43.44 -22.78
C ARG A 166 17.17 -43.57 -23.97
N ASP A 167 17.08 -44.69 -24.64
CA ASP A 167 17.74 -44.95 -25.93
C ASP A 167 16.90 -44.38 -27.06
N GLU A 168 17.50 -43.58 -27.93
CA GLU A 168 16.83 -42.87 -29.01
C GLU A 168 16.20 -43.79 -30.06
N LEU A 169 16.83 -44.94 -30.33
CA LEU A 169 16.36 -45.87 -31.34
C LEU A 169 15.17 -46.71 -30.85
N THR A 170 15.23 -47.19 -29.62
CA THR A 170 14.26 -48.15 -29.09
C THR A 170 13.21 -47.53 -28.16
N GLY A 171 13.53 -46.35 -27.60
CA GLY A 171 12.73 -45.70 -26.57
C GLY A 171 12.68 -46.46 -25.24
N LEU A 172 13.45 -47.55 -25.09
CA LEU A 172 13.65 -48.23 -23.82
C LEU A 172 14.60 -47.44 -22.92
N LEU A 173 14.72 -47.86 -21.66
CA LEU A 173 15.74 -47.26 -20.79
C LEU A 173 17.11 -47.59 -21.34
N ASN A 174 18.00 -46.61 -21.45
CA ASN A 174 19.41 -46.82 -21.74
C ASN A 174 20.12 -47.43 -20.51
N ARG A 175 21.39 -47.74 -20.62
CA ARG A 175 22.16 -48.34 -19.52
C ARG A 175 22.02 -47.56 -18.21
N ARG A 176 22.09 -46.24 -18.26
CA ARG A 176 21.98 -45.39 -17.08
C ARG A 176 20.57 -45.46 -16.46
N GLY A 177 19.54 -45.30 -17.26
CA GLY A 177 18.16 -45.39 -16.82
C GLY A 177 17.80 -46.76 -16.26
N ALA A 178 18.33 -47.84 -16.88
CA ALA A 178 18.13 -49.19 -16.40
C ALA A 178 18.80 -49.44 -15.04
N LEU A 179 20.05 -49.00 -14.83
CA LEU A 179 20.73 -49.10 -13.54
C LEU A 179 19.99 -48.30 -12.43
N ASP A 180 19.53 -47.09 -12.73
CA ASP A 180 18.76 -46.29 -11.80
C ASP A 180 17.40 -46.97 -11.42
N ALA A 181 16.74 -47.62 -12.39
CA ALA A 181 15.52 -48.35 -12.16
C ALA A 181 15.75 -49.59 -11.28
N VAL A 182 16.79 -50.38 -11.62
CA VAL A 182 17.17 -51.57 -10.84
C VAL A 182 17.55 -51.18 -9.41
N SER A 183 18.36 -50.12 -9.22
CA SER A 183 18.74 -49.66 -7.89
C SER A 183 17.49 -49.30 -7.01
N ARG A 184 16.47 -48.68 -7.61
CA ARG A 184 15.22 -48.40 -6.90
C ARG A 184 14.41 -49.65 -6.58
N MET A 185 14.39 -50.63 -7.51
CA MET A 185 13.68 -51.89 -7.28
C MET A 185 14.30 -52.69 -6.11
N LEU A 186 15.62 -52.71 -6.03
CA LEU A 186 16.35 -53.43 -5.00
C LEU A 186 16.24 -52.79 -3.59
N THR A 187 15.68 -51.61 -3.46
CA THR A 187 15.41 -51.00 -2.14
C THR A 187 14.21 -51.59 -1.42
N ASP A 188 13.33 -52.32 -2.11
CA ASP A 188 12.19 -53.00 -1.50
C ASP A 188 12.57 -54.48 -1.16
N PRO A 189 12.77 -54.81 0.13
CA PRO A 189 13.21 -56.18 0.53
C PRO A 189 12.10 -57.22 0.39
N HIS A 190 10.86 -56.81 0.13
CA HIS A 190 9.71 -57.73 0.03
C HIS A 190 9.32 -58.06 -1.41
N SER A 191 10.00 -57.48 -2.40
CA SER A 191 9.71 -57.76 -3.81
C SER A 191 10.73 -58.75 -4.41
N ALA A 192 10.22 -59.80 -5.06
CA ALA A 192 11.02 -60.71 -5.83
C ALA A 192 11.29 -60.15 -7.25
N HIS A 193 12.54 -60.04 -7.64
CA HIS A 193 12.92 -59.54 -8.95
C HIS A 193 13.67 -60.62 -9.72
N ALA A 194 13.49 -60.64 -11.05
CA ALA A 194 14.28 -61.48 -11.97
C ALA A 194 14.91 -60.58 -13.03
N ALA A 195 16.12 -60.91 -13.43
CA ALA A 195 16.81 -60.24 -14.52
C ALA A 195 16.94 -61.22 -15.71
N LEU A 196 16.57 -60.74 -16.91
CA LEU A 196 16.72 -61.47 -18.15
C LEU A 196 17.65 -60.72 -19.08
N LEU A 197 18.68 -61.38 -19.59
CA LEU A 197 19.56 -60.84 -20.64
C LEU A 197 19.14 -61.40 -21.97
N VAL A 198 18.88 -60.52 -22.93
CA VAL A 198 18.45 -60.87 -24.30
C VAL A 198 19.44 -60.30 -25.29
N ASP A 199 19.86 -61.09 -26.27
CA ASP A 199 20.73 -60.68 -27.37
C ASP A 199 20.12 -61.06 -28.72
N ILE A 200 20.51 -60.37 -29.80
CA ILE A 200 20.05 -60.62 -31.15
C ILE A 200 21.08 -61.39 -31.94
N ASP A 201 20.80 -62.66 -32.20
CA ASP A 201 21.63 -63.48 -33.03
C ASP A 201 21.68 -62.99 -34.51
N GLY A 202 22.87 -62.86 -35.03
CA GLY A 202 23.06 -62.53 -36.46
C GLY A 202 22.86 -61.10 -36.81
N LEU A 203 22.74 -60.12 -35.86
CA LEU A 203 22.55 -58.69 -36.16
C LEU A 203 23.62 -58.14 -37.08
N LYS A 204 24.91 -58.60 -36.98
CA LYS A 204 25.95 -58.20 -37.87
C LYS A 204 25.67 -58.66 -39.31
N SER A 205 25.19 -59.88 -39.52
CA SER A 205 24.84 -60.44 -40.84
C SER A 205 23.66 -59.63 -41.47
N ILE A 206 22.70 -59.21 -40.68
CA ILE A 206 21.60 -58.31 -41.15
C ILE A 206 22.19 -56.99 -41.64
N ASN A 207 23.05 -56.37 -40.84
CA ASN A 207 23.70 -55.09 -41.18
C ASN A 207 24.55 -55.21 -42.46
N ASP A 208 25.36 -56.25 -42.56
CA ASP A 208 26.23 -56.44 -43.69
C ASP A 208 25.51 -56.77 -45.02
N THR A 209 24.31 -57.44 -44.93
CA THR A 209 23.56 -57.83 -46.09
C THR A 209 22.49 -56.88 -46.52
N ARG A 210 21.89 -56.17 -45.57
CA ARG A 210 20.71 -55.31 -45.77
C ARG A 210 20.89 -53.87 -45.34
N GLY A 211 22.08 -53.51 -44.82
CA GLY A 211 22.40 -52.16 -44.33
C GLY A 211 21.94 -51.90 -42.91
N HIS A 212 22.53 -50.86 -42.30
CA HIS A 212 22.28 -50.48 -40.91
C HIS A 212 20.79 -50.17 -40.60
N ALA A 213 20.07 -49.60 -41.56
CA ALA A 213 18.62 -49.35 -41.40
C ALA A 213 17.81 -50.64 -41.13
N ALA A 214 18.21 -51.79 -41.73
CA ALA A 214 17.57 -53.07 -41.47
C ALA A 214 17.90 -53.62 -40.09
N GLY A 215 19.14 -53.40 -39.62
CA GLY A 215 19.53 -53.73 -38.24
C GLY A 215 18.81 -52.90 -37.21
N ASP A 216 18.69 -51.59 -37.46
CA ASP A 216 17.93 -50.66 -36.57
C ASP A 216 16.44 -51.07 -36.49
N ALA A 217 15.86 -51.48 -37.62
CA ALA A 217 14.47 -51.99 -37.63
C ALA A 217 14.34 -53.31 -36.83
N ALA A 218 15.34 -54.22 -36.90
CA ALA A 218 15.36 -55.45 -36.11
C ALA A 218 15.43 -55.16 -34.59
N ILE A 219 16.32 -54.24 -34.17
CA ILE A 219 16.47 -53.80 -32.78
C ILE A 219 15.16 -53.17 -32.27
N THR A 220 14.57 -52.24 -33.05
CA THR A 220 13.29 -51.54 -32.70
C THR A 220 12.15 -52.55 -32.57
N ARG A 221 12.09 -53.58 -33.46
CA ARG A 221 11.08 -54.62 -33.37
C ARG A 221 11.21 -55.49 -32.12
N LEU A 222 12.45 -55.87 -31.77
CA LEU A 222 12.72 -56.61 -30.53
C LEU A 222 12.30 -55.80 -29.31
N ALA A 223 12.68 -54.52 -29.26
CA ALA A 223 12.31 -53.61 -28.21
C ALA A 223 10.76 -53.47 -28.03
N ALA A 224 10.05 -53.40 -29.13
CA ALA A 224 8.59 -53.37 -29.12
C ALA A 224 7.98 -54.69 -28.59
N THR A 225 8.57 -55.82 -28.96
CA THR A 225 8.15 -57.14 -28.47
C THR A 225 8.38 -57.26 -26.96
N ILE A 226 9.57 -56.90 -26.46
CA ILE A 226 9.89 -56.89 -25.02
C ILE A 226 8.87 -56.04 -24.28
N ARG A 227 8.59 -54.81 -24.74
CA ARG A 227 7.65 -53.89 -24.12
C ARG A 227 6.24 -54.46 -24.06
N ALA A 228 5.83 -55.23 -25.05
CA ALA A 228 4.48 -55.85 -25.11
C ALA A 228 4.34 -57.09 -24.21
N THR A 229 5.47 -57.78 -23.94
CA THR A 229 5.49 -59.09 -23.26
C THR A 229 5.81 -58.93 -21.76
N VAL A 230 6.66 -58.01 -21.41
CA VAL A 230 7.10 -57.78 -20.02
C VAL A 230 6.30 -56.62 -19.43
N ARG A 231 5.59 -56.92 -18.35
CA ARG A 231 4.81 -55.93 -17.57
C ARG A 231 5.59 -55.46 -16.36
#